data_c54f0e1458f11391ffc8f772eb22459d
#
_entry.id   c54f0e1458f11391ffc8f772eb22459d
#
_cell.length_a   1.000
_cell.length_b   1.000
_cell.length_c   1.000
_cell.angle_alpha   90.00
_cell.angle_beta   90.00
_cell.angle_gamma   90.00
#
_symmetry.space_group_name_H-M   'P 1'
#
loop_
_entity.id
_entity.type
_entity.pdbx_description
1 polymer ?
#
loop_
_entity_poly.entity_id
_entity_poly.type
_entity_poly.pdbx_seq_one_letter_code
_entity_poly.pdbx_strand_id
1 'polypeptide(L)'
;KSVDDMMKASGSSASKYLEDDVLTGYVVSSDEGGNIYKNISLVDDSGKGFNISLDRYDNYTSYEPGRKVYIKLNNLYTQVDFGALEIGDLYNNTQIGRIPEIIIGDHLLRSCEVVDEETLVNKISISDISDKYLHTLIEFDNVQFKDNEIGGNYYSSSKDLGGATNRIIVDELGYEVIVRTSSYSDFANNPLPTGKGKIRGVLTRFNTCLL
;
A
#
# COMPACT_ATOMS: atom_id res chain seq x y z
N LYS A 1 15.15 13.86 1.80
CA LYS A 1 15.65 12.48 1.67
C LYS A 1 14.86 11.74 0.61
N SER A 2 15.50 10.76 -0.03
CA SER A 2 14.83 9.77 -0.88
C SER A 2 14.46 8.52 -0.07
N VAL A 3 13.56 7.69 -0.61
CA VAL A 3 13.24 6.37 -0.01
C VAL A 3 14.49 5.50 0.04
N ASP A 4 15.34 5.54 -0.98
CA ASP A 4 16.61 4.78 -0.99
C ASP A 4 17.58 5.21 0.12
N ASP A 5 17.66 6.52 0.42
CA ASP A 5 18.48 7.01 1.53
C ASP A 5 17.95 6.50 2.86
N MET A 6 16.61 6.52 3.01
CA MET A 6 15.96 6.03 4.21
C MET A 6 16.13 4.53 4.40
N MET A 7 15.99 3.74 3.34
CA MET A 7 16.20 2.28 3.39
C MET A 7 17.63 1.91 3.79
N LYS A 8 18.63 2.68 3.33
CA LYS A 8 20.04 2.48 3.74
C LYS A 8 20.27 2.85 5.21
N ALA A 9 19.55 3.85 5.72
CA ALA A 9 19.67 4.31 7.10
C ALA A 9 18.86 3.45 8.09
N SER A 10 17.84 2.73 7.62
CA SER A 10 16.93 1.94 8.44
C SER A 10 17.36 0.47 8.47
N GLY A 11 17.18 -0.17 9.63
CA GLY A 11 17.42 -1.60 9.81
C GLY A 11 16.18 -2.45 9.57
N SER A 12 16.32 -3.77 9.80
CA SER A 12 15.20 -4.72 9.78
C SER A 12 14.34 -4.70 11.06
N SER A 13 14.70 -3.89 12.04
CA SER A 13 13.90 -3.64 13.24
C SER A 13 13.59 -2.16 13.33
N ALA A 14 12.44 -1.83 13.89
CA ALA A 14 12.01 -0.45 14.08
C ALA A 14 13.05 0.32 14.91
N SER A 15 13.56 1.41 14.37
CA SER A 15 14.50 2.30 15.03
C SER A 15 14.06 3.74 14.92
N LYS A 16 14.28 4.49 16.01
CA LYS A 16 13.89 5.90 16.06
C LYS A 16 14.79 6.74 15.16
N TYR A 17 14.18 7.55 14.29
CA TYR A 17 14.89 8.49 13.45
C TYR A 17 15.11 9.81 14.22
N LEU A 18 16.35 10.29 14.28
CA LEU A 18 16.72 11.42 15.14
C LEU A 18 17.07 12.71 14.37
N GLU A 19 17.28 12.61 13.05
CA GLU A 19 17.64 13.75 12.23
C GLU A 19 16.41 14.58 11.81
N ASP A 20 16.58 15.87 11.62
CA ASP A 20 15.54 16.81 11.14
C ASP A 20 15.36 16.74 9.62
N ASP A 21 15.24 15.53 9.10
CA ASP A 21 15.06 15.30 7.68
C ASP A 21 13.57 15.25 7.28
N VAL A 22 13.32 15.60 6.04
CA VAL A 22 12.00 15.52 5.41
C VAL A 22 12.06 14.54 4.25
N LEU A 23 11.13 13.58 4.23
CA LEU A 23 10.82 12.75 3.08
C LEU A 23 9.60 13.34 2.37
N THR A 24 9.59 13.30 1.06
CA THR A 24 8.45 13.77 0.25
C THR A 24 7.88 12.62 -0.54
N GLY A 25 6.55 12.54 -0.62
CA GLY A 25 5.91 11.53 -1.44
C GLY A 25 4.52 11.95 -1.92
N TYR A 26 4.07 11.28 -2.98
CA TYR A 26 2.72 11.38 -3.52
C TYR A 26 1.91 10.17 -3.07
N VAL A 27 0.73 10.41 -2.52
CA VAL A 27 -0.17 9.35 -2.06
C VAL A 27 -0.66 8.52 -3.25
N VAL A 28 -0.58 7.19 -3.12
CA VAL A 28 -1.01 6.24 -4.17
C VAL A 28 -2.06 5.24 -3.66
N SER A 29 -2.49 5.37 -2.42
CA SER A 29 -3.53 4.53 -1.81
C SER A 29 -4.72 5.35 -1.34
N SER A 30 -5.89 4.69 -1.19
CA SER A 30 -7.07 5.27 -0.57
C SER A 30 -7.73 4.24 0.36
N ASP A 31 -8.10 4.67 1.56
CA ASP A 31 -8.89 3.88 2.50
C ASP A 31 -10.40 4.12 2.38
N GLU A 32 -10.85 4.94 1.41
CA GLU A 32 -12.26 5.26 1.16
C GLU A 32 -13.12 4.01 0.93
N GLY A 33 -12.63 3.06 0.13
CA GLY A 33 -13.33 1.80 -0.16
C GLY A 33 -13.20 0.73 0.93
N GLY A 34 -12.60 1.03 2.09
CA GLY A 34 -12.49 0.12 3.23
C GLY A 34 -11.52 -1.06 3.08
N ASN A 35 -10.81 -1.17 1.96
CA ASN A 35 -9.85 -2.27 1.74
C ASN A 35 -8.49 -2.01 2.39
N ILE A 36 -8.13 -0.76 2.58
CA ILE A 36 -6.90 -0.30 3.26
C ILE A 36 -7.27 0.21 4.64
N TYR A 37 -6.46 -0.11 5.64
CA TYR A 37 -6.79 0.15 7.02
C TYR A 37 -5.63 0.79 7.77
N LYS A 38 -5.84 2.05 8.21
CA LYS A 38 -4.91 2.79 9.07
C LYS A 38 -3.48 2.87 8.55
N ASN A 39 -3.33 2.95 7.25
CA ASN A 39 -2.05 3.22 6.60
C ASN A 39 -2.25 3.97 5.28
N ILE A 40 -1.21 4.59 4.79
CA ILE A 40 -1.14 5.19 3.47
C ILE A 40 0.13 4.74 2.77
N SER A 41 0.03 4.41 1.49
CA SER A 41 1.18 4.15 0.62
C SER A 41 1.48 5.39 -0.22
N LEU A 42 2.75 5.71 -0.35
CA LEU A 42 3.23 6.86 -1.11
C LEU A 42 4.38 6.44 -2.01
N VAL A 43 4.64 7.23 -3.04
CA VAL A 43 5.85 7.13 -3.88
C VAL A 43 6.65 8.43 -3.79
N ASP A 44 7.97 8.32 -3.70
CA ASP A 44 8.85 9.50 -3.77
C ASP A 44 9.02 10.00 -5.21
N ASP A 45 9.77 11.09 -5.40
CA ASP A 45 10.00 11.67 -6.73
C ASP A 45 10.71 10.71 -7.72
N SER A 46 11.31 9.63 -7.23
CA SER A 46 11.88 8.57 -8.08
C SER A 46 10.88 7.48 -8.46
N GLY A 47 9.67 7.53 -7.90
CA GLY A 47 8.63 6.52 -8.06
C GLY A 47 8.79 5.32 -7.13
N LYS A 48 9.68 5.37 -6.13
CA LYS A 48 9.85 4.29 -5.17
C LYS A 48 8.82 4.37 -4.05
N GLY A 49 8.16 3.23 -3.79
CA GLY A 49 7.09 3.13 -2.81
C GLY A 49 7.57 2.98 -1.38
N PHE A 50 6.76 3.48 -0.45
CA PHE A 50 6.90 3.31 0.99
C PHE A 50 5.53 3.40 1.68
N ASN A 51 5.46 2.96 2.92
CA ASN A 51 4.22 2.94 3.69
C ASN A 51 4.35 3.73 4.99
N ILE A 52 3.25 4.35 5.41
CA ILE A 52 3.13 5.03 6.71
C ILE A 52 1.92 4.48 7.45
N SER A 53 2.13 3.99 8.65
CA SER A 53 1.07 3.49 9.53
C SER A 53 0.53 4.61 10.41
N LEU A 54 -0.80 4.84 10.37
CA LEU A 54 -1.49 5.94 11.04
C LEU A 54 -2.61 5.40 11.93
N ASP A 55 -2.73 5.88 13.17
CA ASP A 55 -3.87 5.51 14.03
C ASP A 55 -5.07 6.44 13.77
N ARG A 56 -5.50 6.48 12.51
CA ARG A 56 -6.61 7.32 12.04
C ARG A 56 -7.40 6.59 10.96
N TYR A 57 -8.72 6.78 10.96
CA TYR A 57 -9.64 6.37 9.90
C TYR A 57 -9.81 7.49 8.87
N ASP A 58 -10.36 7.17 7.72
CA ASP A 58 -10.73 8.12 6.67
C ASP A 58 -9.56 9.03 6.26
N ASN A 59 -8.38 8.43 6.13
CA ASN A 59 -7.17 9.15 5.73
C ASN A 59 -7.32 9.81 4.36
N TYR A 60 -8.12 9.23 3.45
CA TYR A 60 -8.42 9.77 2.12
C TYR A 60 -8.97 11.19 2.15
N THR A 61 -9.65 11.60 3.23
CA THR A 61 -10.20 12.98 3.39
C THR A 61 -9.11 14.05 3.51
N SER A 62 -7.92 13.65 3.93
CA SER A 62 -6.76 14.53 4.12
C SER A 62 -5.59 14.19 3.19
N TYR A 63 -5.46 12.93 2.84
CA TYR A 63 -4.34 12.38 2.06
C TYR A 63 -4.93 11.58 0.89
N GLU A 64 -5.66 12.26 0.01
CA GLU A 64 -6.25 11.70 -1.20
C GLU A 64 -5.17 11.26 -2.21
N PRO A 65 -5.43 10.27 -3.08
CA PRO A 65 -4.52 9.88 -4.15
C PRO A 65 -4.05 11.08 -4.98
N GLY A 66 -2.76 11.11 -5.31
CA GLY A 66 -2.12 12.24 -5.99
C GLY A 66 -1.65 13.38 -5.09
N ARG A 67 -2.07 13.41 -3.82
CA ARG A 67 -1.65 14.46 -2.87
C ARG A 67 -0.16 14.31 -2.54
N LYS A 68 0.59 15.41 -2.72
CA LYS A 68 1.96 15.51 -2.24
C LYS A 68 1.98 15.78 -0.74
N VAL A 69 2.79 15.02 -0.01
CA VAL A 69 2.93 15.10 1.45
C VAL A 69 4.39 15.24 1.81
N TYR A 70 4.69 16.14 2.75
CA TYR A 70 6.00 16.27 3.38
C TYR A 70 5.97 15.55 4.72
N ILE A 71 6.86 14.60 4.93
CA ILE A 71 6.94 13.78 6.13
C ILE A 71 8.17 14.22 6.93
N LYS A 72 7.95 14.86 8.09
CA LYS A 72 9.00 15.18 9.06
C LYS A 72 9.35 13.92 9.82
N LEU A 73 10.57 13.43 9.64
CA LEU A 73 10.99 12.12 10.12
C LEU A 73 11.44 12.12 11.58
N ASN A 74 11.91 13.25 12.08
CA ASN A 74 12.42 13.35 13.45
C ASN A 74 11.43 12.80 14.49
N ASN A 75 11.93 11.91 15.34
CA ASN A 75 11.16 11.17 16.35
C ASN A 75 10.17 10.11 15.84
N LEU A 76 9.94 9.95 14.54
CA LEU A 76 9.27 8.76 14.00
C LEU A 76 10.20 7.56 14.02
N TYR A 77 9.62 6.36 13.86
CA TYR A 77 10.35 5.12 13.72
C TYR A 77 10.33 4.67 12.26
N THR A 78 11.44 4.11 11.82
CA THR A 78 11.63 3.57 10.46
C THR A 78 12.14 2.15 10.52
N GLN A 79 11.74 1.35 9.55
CA GLN A 79 12.14 -0.05 9.40
C GLN A 79 12.15 -0.41 7.92
N VAL A 80 13.02 -1.31 7.51
CA VAL A 80 12.88 -2.01 6.22
C VAL A 80 12.27 -3.36 6.51
N ASP A 81 11.00 -3.55 6.12
CA ASP A 81 10.28 -4.79 6.27
C ASP A 81 9.87 -5.36 4.91
N PHE A 82 10.09 -6.66 4.70
CA PHE A 82 9.84 -7.35 3.43
C PHE A 82 10.32 -6.62 2.16
N GLY A 83 11.40 -5.83 2.27
CA GLY A 83 12.01 -5.11 1.15
C GLY A 83 11.45 -3.72 0.90
N ALA A 84 10.59 -3.20 1.76
CA ALA A 84 10.03 -1.86 1.67
C ALA A 84 10.30 -1.02 2.92
N LEU A 85 10.31 0.31 2.77
CA LEU A 85 10.40 1.26 3.87
C LEU A 85 9.02 1.38 4.54
N GLU A 86 9.00 1.11 5.84
CA GLU A 86 7.86 1.33 6.73
C GLU A 86 8.19 2.47 7.70
N ILE A 87 7.24 3.39 7.87
CA ILE A 87 7.33 4.53 8.78
C ILE A 87 6.13 4.52 9.73
N GLY A 88 6.38 4.80 10.99
CA GLY A 88 5.32 4.82 12.00
C GLY A 88 5.82 5.21 13.38
N ASP A 89 5.19 4.67 14.40
CA ASP A 89 5.64 4.71 15.78
C ASP A 89 6.14 3.32 16.21
N LEU A 90 6.60 3.18 17.44
CA LEU A 90 7.11 1.92 17.95
C LEU A 90 5.96 1.00 18.39
N TYR A 91 6.03 -0.25 17.98
CA TYR A 91 5.16 -1.32 18.45
C TYR A 91 5.99 -2.52 18.94
N ASN A 92 5.64 -3.08 20.10
CA ASN A 92 6.31 -4.23 20.72
C ASN A 92 7.85 -4.14 20.74
N ASN A 93 8.39 -2.93 20.88
CA ASN A 93 9.82 -2.60 20.98
C ASN A 93 10.68 -2.91 19.73
N THR A 94 10.14 -3.53 18.69
CA THR A 94 10.92 -3.96 17.52
C THR A 94 10.22 -3.75 16.17
N GLN A 95 8.94 -3.42 16.18
CA GLN A 95 8.13 -3.33 14.97
C GLN A 95 7.56 -1.92 14.78
N ILE A 96 7.24 -1.60 13.54
CA ILE A 96 6.49 -0.38 13.21
C ILE A 96 5.04 -0.54 13.67
N GLY A 97 4.59 0.43 14.46
CA GLY A 97 3.22 0.66 14.85
C GLY A 97 2.67 1.92 14.22
N ARG A 98 1.46 2.29 14.63
CA ARG A 98 0.75 3.44 14.07
C ARG A 98 1.18 4.73 14.74
N ILE A 99 1.37 5.79 13.95
CA ILE A 99 1.54 7.15 14.47
C ILE A 99 0.23 7.56 15.16
N PRO A 100 0.26 7.96 16.45
CA PRO A 100 -0.93 8.41 17.14
C PRO A 100 -1.60 9.58 16.44
N GLU A 101 -2.93 9.59 16.34
CA GLU A 101 -3.68 10.60 15.60
C GLU A 101 -3.32 12.04 16.01
N ILE A 102 -3.10 12.26 17.31
CA ILE A 102 -2.81 13.60 17.87
C ILE A 102 -1.52 14.23 17.33
N ILE A 103 -0.56 13.44 16.87
CA ILE A 103 0.73 13.95 16.33
C ILE A 103 0.85 13.80 14.81
N ILE A 104 -0.12 13.20 14.12
CA ILE A 104 -0.07 13.05 12.66
C ILE A 104 0.16 14.40 11.97
N GLY A 105 -0.55 15.45 12.39
CA GLY A 105 -0.44 16.79 11.82
C GLY A 105 0.91 17.46 12.03
N ASP A 106 1.69 17.05 13.03
CA ASP A 106 3.04 17.56 13.28
C ASP A 106 4.06 16.96 12.31
N HIS A 107 3.79 15.75 11.82
CA HIS A 107 4.69 14.98 10.97
C HIS A 107 4.28 14.95 9.50
N LEU A 108 3.00 14.83 9.17
CA LEU A 108 2.50 14.69 7.80
C LEU A 108 1.85 16.01 7.34
N LEU A 109 2.60 16.80 6.58
CA LEU A 109 2.17 18.10 6.10
C LEU A 109 1.71 18.02 4.64
N ARG A 110 0.44 18.36 4.41
CA ARG A 110 -0.14 18.39 3.05
C ARG A 110 0.44 19.56 2.25
N SER A 111 0.87 19.29 1.05
CA SER A 111 1.11 20.32 0.03
C SER A 111 -0.22 20.78 -0.59
N CYS A 112 -0.22 21.94 -1.26
CA CYS A 112 -1.32 22.32 -2.16
C CYS A 112 -1.26 21.54 -3.49
N GLU A 113 -0.17 20.83 -3.77
CA GLU A 113 0.05 20.09 -5.01
C GLU A 113 -0.71 18.76 -4.97
N VAL A 114 -1.51 18.54 -6.01
CA VAL A 114 -2.15 17.25 -6.31
C VAL A 114 -1.87 16.94 -7.77
N VAL A 115 -1.31 15.78 -8.04
CA VAL A 115 -1.10 15.30 -9.41
C VAL A 115 -2.21 14.32 -9.80
N ASP A 116 -2.42 14.14 -11.10
CA ASP A 116 -3.34 13.13 -11.61
C ASP A 116 -2.81 11.73 -11.23
N GLU A 117 -3.66 10.91 -10.62
CA GLU A 117 -3.32 9.52 -10.24
C GLU A 117 -2.78 8.72 -11.44
N GLU A 118 -3.27 8.97 -12.66
CA GLU A 118 -2.78 8.31 -13.87
C GLU A 118 -1.27 8.50 -14.10
N THR A 119 -0.69 9.59 -13.59
CA THR A 119 0.76 9.83 -13.69
C THR A 119 1.58 8.98 -12.71
N LEU A 120 0.94 8.39 -11.72
CA LEU A 120 1.55 7.59 -10.66
C LEU A 120 1.39 6.08 -10.88
N VAL A 121 0.56 5.68 -11.86
CA VAL A 121 0.25 4.27 -12.14
C VAL A 121 1.38 3.60 -12.91
N ASN A 122 1.87 2.50 -12.38
CA ASN A 122 2.78 1.58 -13.10
C ASN A 122 1.96 0.52 -13.84
N LYS A 123 1.88 0.63 -15.16
CA LYS A 123 1.23 -0.39 -16.02
C LYS A 123 2.24 -1.47 -16.31
N ILE A 124 2.06 -2.65 -15.73
CA ILE A 124 3.01 -3.77 -15.77
C ILE A 124 2.31 -5.09 -16.06
N SER A 125 3.06 -6.08 -16.49
CA SER A 125 2.59 -7.48 -16.55
C SER A 125 2.75 -8.16 -15.19
N ILE A 126 2.00 -9.25 -14.94
CA ILE A 126 2.16 -10.02 -13.69
C ILE A 126 3.61 -10.55 -13.59
N SER A 127 4.22 -10.96 -14.71
CA SER A 127 5.62 -11.42 -14.76
C SER A 127 6.66 -10.36 -14.40
N ASP A 128 6.31 -9.06 -14.45
CA ASP A 128 7.23 -7.96 -14.13
C ASP A 128 7.22 -7.57 -12.65
N ILE A 129 6.35 -8.20 -11.86
CA ILE A 129 6.25 -7.94 -10.42
C ILE A 129 7.61 -8.15 -9.76
N SER A 130 8.06 -7.17 -9.01
CA SER A 130 9.32 -7.19 -8.25
C SER A 130 9.28 -6.19 -7.11
N ASP A 131 10.27 -6.25 -6.23
CA ASP A 131 10.37 -5.40 -5.02
C ASP A 131 10.37 -3.90 -5.32
N LYS A 132 10.78 -3.50 -6.52
CA LYS A 132 10.77 -2.08 -6.92
C LYS A 132 9.36 -1.47 -6.97
N TYR A 133 8.32 -2.31 -7.06
CA TYR A 133 6.92 -1.87 -7.12
C TYR A 133 6.18 -1.98 -5.77
N LEU A 134 6.85 -2.41 -4.70
CA LEU A 134 6.24 -2.46 -3.38
C LEU A 134 5.74 -1.07 -2.96
N HIS A 135 4.53 -1.02 -2.42
CA HIS A 135 3.80 0.20 -2.04
C HIS A 135 3.60 1.22 -3.18
N THR A 136 3.70 0.80 -4.43
CA THR A 136 3.33 1.63 -5.59
C THR A 136 1.96 1.22 -6.14
N LEU A 137 1.33 2.13 -6.86
CA LEU A 137 0.10 1.87 -7.58
C LEU A 137 0.46 1.15 -8.89
N ILE A 138 -0.09 -0.06 -9.07
CA ILE A 138 0.10 -0.87 -10.26
C ILE A 138 -1.22 -1.12 -10.97
N GLU A 139 -1.18 -1.32 -12.28
CA GLU A 139 -2.31 -1.73 -13.10
C GLU A 139 -1.92 -2.90 -14.00
N PHE A 140 -2.70 -3.96 -13.94
CA PHE A 140 -2.64 -5.05 -14.90
C PHE A 140 -3.76 -4.90 -15.92
N ASP A 141 -3.45 -5.16 -17.19
CA ASP A 141 -4.43 -5.23 -18.29
C ASP A 141 -4.57 -6.66 -18.78
N ASN A 142 -5.72 -6.99 -19.37
CA ASN A 142 -6.03 -8.34 -19.90
C ASN A 142 -5.88 -9.48 -18.88
N VAL A 143 -6.23 -9.23 -17.63
CA VAL A 143 -6.26 -10.22 -16.56
C VAL A 143 -7.69 -10.62 -16.23
N GLN A 144 -7.88 -11.80 -15.68
CA GLN A 144 -9.17 -12.30 -15.19
C GLN A 144 -9.01 -13.04 -13.88
N PHE A 145 -10.09 -13.14 -13.10
CA PHE A 145 -10.12 -14.09 -11.98
C PHE A 145 -10.06 -15.53 -12.52
N LYS A 146 -9.36 -16.41 -11.81
CA LYS A 146 -9.29 -17.83 -12.20
C LYS A 146 -10.69 -18.44 -12.28
N ASP A 147 -10.89 -19.37 -13.18
CA ASP A 147 -12.19 -20.00 -13.42
C ASP A 147 -12.79 -20.64 -12.16
N ASN A 148 -11.96 -21.19 -11.29
CA ASN A 148 -12.39 -21.79 -10.02
C ASN A 148 -12.77 -20.75 -8.94
N GLU A 149 -12.52 -19.46 -9.17
CA GLU A 149 -12.97 -18.35 -8.30
C GLU A 149 -14.30 -17.77 -8.77
N ILE A 150 -14.67 -17.97 -10.03
CA ILE A 150 -15.89 -17.42 -10.64
C ILE A 150 -17.13 -17.96 -9.91
N GLY A 151 -18.11 -17.05 -9.71
CA GLY A 151 -19.31 -17.36 -8.92
C GLY A 151 -19.18 -17.05 -7.42
N GLY A 152 -17.97 -16.70 -6.97
CA GLY A 152 -17.72 -16.18 -5.63
C GLY A 152 -17.82 -14.67 -5.55
N ASN A 153 -17.77 -14.13 -4.33
CA ASN A 153 -17.66 -12.70 -4.06
C ASN A 153 -16.20 -12.34 -3.78
N TYR A 154 -15.88 -11.04 -3.81
CA TYR A 154 -14.53 -10.58 -3.45
C TYR A 154 -14.10 -11.08 -2.06
N TYR A 155 -14.94 -10.95 -1.05
CA TYR A 155 -14.75 -11.56 0.25
C TYR A 155 -15.66 -12.80 0.42
N SER A 156 -15.16 -13.79 1.14
CA SER A 156 -15.91 -14.99 1.54
C SER A 156 -15.50 -15.42 2.94
N SER A 157 -16.46 -15.51 3.86
CA SER A 157 -16.22 -15.95 5.23
C SER A 157 -15.66 -17.38 5.33
N SER A 158 -15.98 -18.25 4.36
CA SER A 158 -15.44 -19.61 4.28
C SER A 158 -13.99 -19.68 3.82
N LYS A 159 -13.47 -18.58 3.25
CA LYS A 159 -12.07 -18.41 2.80
C LYS A 159 -11.37 -17.28 3.55
N ASP A 160 -11.87 -16.92 4.75
CA ASP A 160 -11.29 -15.85 5.56
C ASP A 160 -9.88 -16.20 6.03
N LEU A 161 -8.96 -15.27 5.83
CA LEU A 161 -7.58 -15.32 6.29
C LEU A 161 -7.25 -14.00 7.00
N GLY A 162 -7.55 -13.94 8.30
CA GLY A 162 -7.28 -12.75 9.11
C GLY A 162 -8.12 -11.53 8.74
N GLY A 163 -9.42 -11.72 8.49
CA GLY A 163 -10.37 -10.66 8.14
C GLY A 163 -10.39 -10.30 6.66
N ALA A 164 -9.79 -11.11 5.80
CA ALA A 164 -9.77 -10.87 4.35
C ALA A 164 -9.79 -12.19 3.55
N THR A 165 -10.11 -12.09 2.28
CA THR A 165 -10.05 -13.22 1.34
C THR A 165 -9.03 -12.96 0.25
N ASN A 166 -8.23 -13.97 -0.08
CA ASN A 166 -7.32 -13.97 -1.21
C ASN A 166 -8.03 -14.58 -2.43
N ARG A 167 -8.04 -13.84 -3.53
CA ARG A 167 -8.51 -14.30 -4.85
C ARG A 167 -7.34 -14.29 -5.82
N ILE A 168 -7.33 -15.20 -6.77
CA ILE A 168 -6.26 -15.30 -7.76
C ILE A 168 -6.75 -14.72 -9.08
N ILE A 169 -5.97 -13.80 -9.64
CA ILE A 169 -6.09 -13.37 -11.03
C ILE A 169 -4.96 -13.97 -11.85
N VAL A 170 -5.21 -14.13 -13.13
CA VAL A 170 -4.29 -14.76 -14.09
C VAL A 170 -4.25 -13.95 -15.37
N ASP A 171 -3.08 -13.84 -16.00
CA ASP A 171 -2.89 -13.27 -17.32
C ASP A 171 -2.95 -14.33 -18.43
N GLU A 172 -2.82 -13.91 -19.69
CA GLU A 172 -2.86 -14.78 -20.86
C GLU A 172 -1.69 -15.79 -20.93
N LEU A 173 -0.60 -15.51 -20.25
CA LEU A 173 0.57 -16.39 -20.19
C LEU A 173 0.52 -17.36 -19.01
N GLY A 174 -0.51 -17.27 -18.15
CA GLY A 174 -0.69 -18.12 -17.00
C GLY A 174 0.04 -17.67 -15.74
N TYR A 175 0.61 -16.45 -15.72
CA TYR A 175 1.15 -15.88 -14.49
C TYR A 175 0.02 -15.45 -13.55
N GLU A 176 0.21 -15.68 -12.27
CA GLU A 176 -0.80 -15.48 -11.24
C GLU A 176 -0.35 -14.49 -10.19
N VAL A 177 -1.31 -13.72 -9.65
CA VAL A 177 -1.10 -12.86 -8.49
C VAL A 177 -2.35 -12.84 -7.62
N ILE A 178 -2.17 -12.61 -6.33
CA ILE A 178 -3.25 -12.54 -5.36
C ILE A 178 -3.86 -11.14 -5.34
N VAL A 179 -5.18 -11.08 -5.35
CA VAL A 179 -5.99 -9.91 -5.00
C VAL A 179 -6.58 -10.16 -3.63
N ARG A 180 -6.18 -9.37 -2.64
CA ARG A 180 -6.63 -9.50 -1.26
C ARG A 180 -7.72 -8.49 -0.95
N THR A 181 -8.87 -8.97 -0.47
CA THR A 181 -10.03 -8.12 -0.16
C THR A 181 -10.41 -8.28 1.31
N SER A 182 -10.42 -7.16 2.04
CA SER A 182 -10.88 -7.07 3.42
C SER A 182 -12.40 -7.33 3.51
N SER A 183 -12.83 -7.96 4.60
CA SER A 183 -14.27 -8.10 4.93
C SER A 183 -14.97 -6.76 5.15
N TYR A 184 -14.21 -5.70 5.39
CA TYR A 184 -14.71 -4.33 5.60
C TYR A 184 -14.78 -3.51 4.32
N SER A 185 -14.33 -4.06 3.16
CA SER A 185 -14.41 -3.35 1.89
C SER A 185 -15.87 -3.13 1.48
N ASP A 186 -16.16 -1.97 0.91
CA ASP A 186 -17.50 -1.64 0.39
C ASP A 186 -17.95 -2.61 -0.71
N PHE A 187 -16.99 -3.17 -1.43
CA PHE A 187 -17.21 -4.15 -2.51
C PHE A 187 -17.05 -5.62 -2.06
N ALA A 188 -16.86 -5.88 -0.76
CA ALA A 188 -16.62 -7.23 -0.23
C ALA A 188 -17.65 -8.25 -0.70
N ASN A 189 -18.94 -7.87 -0.71
CA ASN A 189 -20.06 -8.72 -1.10
C ASN A 189 -20.39 -8.70 -2.60
N ASN A 190 -19.65 -7.91 -3.40
CA ASN A 190 -19.87 -7.90 -4.83
C ASN A 190 -19.38 -9.21 -5.46
N PRO A 191 -20.10 -9.74 -6.48
CA PRO A 191 -19.64 -10.91 -7.21
C PRO A 191 -18.37 -10.58 -7.99
N LEU A 192 -17.49 -11.57 -8.11
CA LEU A 192 -16.31 -11.47 -8.96
C LEU A 192 -16.74 -11.28 -10.42
N PRO A 193 -16.15 -10.32 -11.15
CA PRO A 193 -16.45 -10.14 -12.56
C PRO A 193 -15.95 -11.34 -13.36
N THR A 194 -16.64 -11.60 -14.46
CA THR A 194 -16.27 -12.61 -15.45
C THR A 194 -15.58 -11.97 -16.65
N GLY A 195 -14.70 -12.74 -17.29
CA GLY A 195 -13.95 -12.28 -18.47
C GLY A 195 -12.74 -11.43 -18.12
N LYS A 196 -12.08 -10.95 -19.19
CA LYS A 196 -10.84 -10.16 -19.08
C LYS A 196 -11.13 -8.69 -18.83
N GLY A 197 -10.25 -8.06 -18.08
CA GLY A 197 -10.35 -6.63 -17.78
C GLY A 197 -9.06 -6.08 -17.22
N LYS A 198 -9.19 -4.91 -16.62
CA LYS A 198 -8.11 -4.24 -15.90
C LYS A 198 -8.34 -4.34 -14.40
N ILE A 199 -7.26 -4.43 -13.68
CA ILE A 199 -7.28 -4.29 -12.22
C ILE A 199 -6.16 -3.35 -11.78
N ARG A 200 -6.48 -2.48 -10.84
CA ARG A 200 -5.54 -1.51 -10.26
C ARG A 200 -5.53 -1.68 -8.75
N GLY A 201 -4.35 -1.57 -8.16
CA GLY A 201 -4.19 -1.68 -6.72
C GLY A 201 -2.78 -1.34 -6.27
N VAL A 202 -2.57 -1.30 -4.96
CA VAL A 202 -1.24 -1.11 -4.37
C VAL A 202 -0.60 -2.48 -4.18
N LEU A 203 0.61 -2.65 -4.69
CA LEU A 203 1.35 -3.90 -4.49
C LEU A 203 1.93 -3.94 -3.09
N THR A 204 1.60 -4.99 -2.35
CA THR A 204 2.15 -5.24 -1.02
C THR A 204 2.77 -6.63 -0.94
N ARG A 205 3.55 -6.87 0.10
CA ARG A 205 4.09 -8.21 0.39
C ARG A 205 3.70 -8.62 1.79
N PHE A 206 3.25 -9.84 1.93
CA PHE A 206 3.01 -10.48 3.22
C PHE A 206 3.78 -11.81 3.27
N ASN A 207 4.74 -11.91 4.17
CA ASN A 207 5.74 -12.98 4.22
C ASN A 207 6.49 -13.10 2.86
N THR A 208 6.40 -14.24 2.21
CA THR A 208 7.02 -14.50 0.89
C THR A 208 6.08 -14.26 -0.29
N CYS A 209 4.82 -13.93 -0.05
CA CYS A 209 3.81 -13.73 -1.09
C CYS A 209 3.60 -12.25 -1.39
N LEU A 210 3.58 -11.89 -2.68
CA LEU A 210 3.14 -10.57 -3.16
C LEU A 210 1.61 -10.54 -3.25
N LEU A 211 1.00 -9.49 -2.76
CA LEU A 211 -0.45 -9.32 -2.63
C LEU A 211 -0.90 -8.08 -3.38
#